data_c2ce1aee298e6421304b9c1b2d61a944
#
_entry.id   c2ce1aee298e6421304b9c1b2d61a944
#
_cell.length_a   1.000
_cell.length_b   1.000
_cell.length_c   1.000
_cell.angle_alpha   90.00
_cell.angle_beta   90.00
_cell.angle_gamma   90.00
#
_symmetry.space_group_name_H-M   'P 1'
#
loop_
_entity.id
_entity.type
_entity.pdbx_description
1 polymer ?
#
loop_
_entity_poly.entity_id
_entity_poly.type
_entity_poly.pdbx_seq_one_letter_code
_entity_poly.pdbx_strand_id
1 'polypeptide(L)'
;MTSTEAFEAGPDRGLERTPPQDLAAERGVLGGMMLSKDAIADVVETVRGNDFYRPAHEMVFEAIIDLYGRGEPADLVTVSDELSKRGELARVGGGAYLADLIDMVPTAANAGYYAEIVVERATLRRLVEAGTRIVQLGYASDGGEVEEAINEAQAQVYAVTERGQSEDFLPLGEVIDETLNTIEATQNRGGQVTGVPTGFAELDDLTQGLHGGQMIIFAGRPAMGKTTLGMDVLRSASIHNGQTSVIFSLEMDKTEITMRLLSAEAQVPMNRMRDGSMDDRDWQAMARAMSRIADAPLFMDDSANMSLMEIRAKCRRLKQKHDLKLVVIDYLQLMSSGKKVESRQQEVSEFSRALKLLAKEIDCPVIAISQLNRGSEQRTDKTPMMSDLRESGSIEQDADVILLIHREDYYEKESARAGEADLIVAKHR
;
A
#
# COMPACT_ATOMS: atom_id res chain seq x y z
N MET A 1 -15.96 -28.07 -39.83
CA MET A 1 -16.38 -29.01 -38.77
C MET A 1 -15.57 -28.65 -37.53
N THR A 2 -16.11 -27.77 -36.72
CA THR A 2 -15.50 -27.31 -35.47
C THR A 2 -16.48 -27.69 -34.37
N SER A 3 -16.07 -28.67 -33.56
CA SER A 3 -16.82 -29.18 -32.42
C SER A 3 -16.78 -28.14 -31.29
N THR A 4 -17.90 -27.52 -31.02
CA THR A 4 -18.13 -26.73 -29.79
C THR A 4 -18.51 -27.73 -28.71
N GLU A 5 -17.61 -28.06 -27.82
CA GLU A 5 -17.94 -28.80 -26.61
C GLU A 5 -18.73 -27.85 -25.67
N ALA A 6 -20.00 -28.12 -25.56
CA ALA A 6 -20.89 -27.50 -24.60
C ALA A 6 -20.49 -27.99 -23.18
N PHE A 7 -20.13 -27.06 -22.31
CA PHE A 7 -19.98 -27.30 -20.88
C PHE A 7 -21.38 -27.63 -20.32
N GLU A 8 -21.69 -28.92 -20.17
CA GLU A 8 -22.89 -29.35 -19.45
C GLU A 8 -22.74 -28.98 -17.98
N ALA A 9 -23.52 -27.99 -17.55
CA ALA A 9 -23.74 -27.70 -16.13
C ALA A 9 -24.43 -28.94 -15.52
N GLY A 10 -23.71 -29.65 -14.66
CA GLY A 10 -24.26 -30.75 -13.88
C GLY A 10 -25.42 -30.30 -13.00
N PRO A 11 -26.34 -31.22 -12.61
CA PRO A 11 -27.55 -30.88 -11.91
C PRO A 11 -27.26 -30.17 -10.58
N ASP A 12 -27.92 -29.03 -10.41
CA ASP A 12 -27.93 -28.22 -9.19
C ASP A 12 -28.44 -29.09 -8.01
N ARG A 13 -27.48 -29.77 -7.35
CA ARG A 13 -27.73 -30.38 -6.04
C ARG A 13 -27.73 -29.21 -5.06
N GLY A 14 -28.90 -28.79 -4.61
CA GLY A 14 -29.12 -27.93 -3.45
C GLY A 14 -28.45 -28.56 -2.21
N LEU A 15 -27.11 -28.49 -2.17
CA LEU A 15 -26.32 -28.77 -1.01
C LEU A 15 -26.59 -27.65 -0.04
N GLU A 16 -27.18 -27.95 1.11
CA GLU A 16 -27.01 -27.14 2.30
C GLU A 16 -25.49 -27.04 2.53
N ARG A 17 -24.88 -25.99 2.00
CA ARG A 17 -23.44 -25.75 2.10
C ARG A 17 -23.18 -25.28 3.52
N THR A 18 -22.80 -26.19 4.40
CA THR A 18 -22.29 -25.84 5.72
C THR A 18 -21.06 -24.92 5.53
N PRO A 19 -21.03 -23.76 6.19
CA PRO A 19 -19.86 -22.89 6.11
C PRO A 19 -18.57 -23.64 6.47
N PRO A 20 -17.44 -23.31 5.86
CA PRO A 20 -16.16 -23.94 6.17
C PRO A 20 -15.84 -23.90 7.67
N GLN A 21 -15.65 -25.05 8.30
CA GLN A 21 -15.43 -25.20 9.73
C GLN A 21 -14.59 -26.45 10.05
N ASP A 22 -13.91 -26.43 11.18
CA ASP A 22 -13.27 -27.60 11.77
C ASP A 22 -13.43 -27.56 13.30
N LEU A 23 -14.50 -28.16 13.78
CA LEU A 23 -14.82 -28.18 15.22
C LEU A 23 -13.81 -28.98 16.05
N ALA A 24 -13.10 -29.93 15.45
CA ALA A 24 -12.08 -30.68 16.14
C ALA A 24 -10.83 -29.80 16.39
N ALA A 25 -10.43 -29.03 15.39
CA ALA A 25 -9.35 -28.06 15.53
C ALA A 25 -9.70 -26.97 16.56
N GLU A 26 -10.93 -26.40 16.50
CA GLU A 26 -11.38 -25.39 17.48
C GLU A 26 -11.30 -25.92 18.93
N ARG A 27 -11.77 -27.15 19.16
CA ARG A 27 -11.67 -27.79 20.47
C ARG A 27 -10.22 -28.05 20.88
N GLY A 28 -9.37 -28.45 19.91
CA GLY A 28 -7.95 -28.66 20.11
C GLY A 28 -7.22 -27.39 20.56
N VAL A 29 -7.56 -26.25 19.94
CA VAL A 29 -7.04 -24.93 20.34
C VAL A 29 -7.42 -24.62 21.78
N LEU A 30 -8.72 -24.63 22.11
CA LEU A 30 -9.21 -24.23 23.43
C LEU A 30 -8.73 -25.15 24.56
N GLY A 31 -8.75 -26.46 24.31
CA GLY A 31 -8.23 -27.44 25.27
C GLY A 31 -6.73 -27.28 25.51
N GLY A 32 -5.94 -27.04 24.44
CA GLY A 32 -4.51 -26.75 24.53
C GLY A 32 -4.19 -25.49 25.33
N MET A 33 -4.95 -24.43 25.12
CA MET A 33 -4.82 -23.16 25.87
C MET A 33 -5.12 -23.34 27.38
N MET A 34 -6.10 -24.15 27.72
CA MET A 34 -6.40 -24.47 29.14
C MET A 34 -5.39 -25.41 29.81
N LEU A 35 -4.54 -26.09 29.02
CA LEU A 35 -3.51 -26.99 29.54
C LEU A 35 -2.14 -26.33 29.70
N SER A 36 -1.84 -25.29 28.90
CA SER A 36 -0.51 -24.68 28.90
C SER A 36 -0.57 -23.15 28.61
N LYS A 37 0.16 -22.41 29.44
CA LYS A 37 0.33 -20.97 29.25
C LYS A 37 1.10 -20.63 27.97
N ASP A 38 2.06 -21.47 27.58
CA ASP A 38 2.82 -21.28 26.35
C ASP A 38 1.92 -21.48 25.12
N ALA A 39 0.99 -22.45 25.16
CA ALA A 39 0.00 -22.64 24.11
C ALA A 39 -0.93 -21.42 23.94
N ILE A 40 -1.23 -20.68 25.04
CA ILE A 40 -1.98 -19.43 24.91
C ILE A 40 -1.19 -18.40 24.13
N ALA A 41 0.11 -18.23 24.42
CA ALA A 41 0.98 -17.30 23.70
C ALA A 41 1.01 -17.60 22.20
N ASP A 42 1.24 -18.85 21.81
CA ASP A 42 1.30 -19.28 20.40
C ASP A 42 -0.04 -19.04 19.66
N VAL A 43 -1.17 -19.33 20.35
CA VAL A 43 -2.50 -19.20 19.75
C VAL A 43 -2.92 -17.74 19.60
N VAL A 44 -2.61 -16.87 20.56
CA VAL A 44 -2.98 -15.43 20.53
C VAL A 44 -2.38 -14.69 19.35
N GLU A 45 -1.21 -15.09 18.89
CA GLU A 45 -0.56 -14.50 17.71
C GLU A 45 -1.32 -14.83 16.42
N THR A 46 -1.98 -15.99 16.37
CA THR A 46 -2.58 -16.53 15.14
C THR A 46 -4.09 -16.32 15.08
N VAL A 47 -4.83 -16.65 16.16
CA VAL A 47 -6.31 -16.71 16.19
C VAL A 47 -6.92 -15.49 16.90
N ARG A 48 -8.08 -15.07 16.42
CA ARG A 48 -8.97 -14.08 17.07
C ARG A 48 -10.31 -14.75 17.44
N GLY A 49 -11.05 -14.16 18.38
CA GLY A 49 -12.36 -14.67 18.80
C GLY A 49 -13.33 -14.95 17.65
N ASN A 50 -13.42 -14.03 16.70
CA ASN A 50 -14.29 -14.14 15.51
C ASN A 50 -13.82 -15.16 14.45
N ASP A 51 -12.68 -15.81 14.64
CA ASP A 51 -12.22 -16.93 13.78
C ASP A 51 -12.87 -18.26 14.16
N PHE A 52 -13.46 -18.35 15.33
CA PHE A 52 -14.23 -19.54 15.71
C PHE A 52 -15.59 -19.59 15.00
N TYR A 53 -15.95 -20.77 14.52
CA TYR A 53 -17.26 -20.99 13.90
C TYR A 53 -18.36 -21.06 14.95
N ARG A 54 -18.05 -21.67 16.11
CA ARG A 54 -19.01 -21.90 17.18
C ARG A 54 -18.99 -20.73 18.17
N PRO A 55 -20.12 -19.99 18.36
CA PRO A 55 -20.12 -18.86 19.32
C PRO A 55 -19.72 -19.26 20.75
N ALA A 56 -19.99 -20.51 21.17
CA ALA A 56 -19.53 -21.02 22.46
C ALA A 56 -18.01 -21.09 22.55
N HIS A 57 -17.32 -21.41 21.46
CA HIS A 57 -15.85 -21.47 21.41
C HIS A 57 -15.22 -20.05 21.47
N GLU A 58 -15.82 -19.08 20.78
CA GLU A 58 -15.45 -17.68 20.89
C GLU A 58 -15.53 -17.18 22.34
N MET A 59 -16.65 -17.47 23.06
CA MET A 59 -16.81 -17.11 24.48
C MET A 59 -15.73 -17.73 25.37
N VAL A 60 -15.39 -18.99 25.16
CA VAL A 60 -14.31 -19.66 25.92
C VAL A 60 -12.97 -19.02 25.63
N PHE A 61 -12.69 -18.75 24.34
CA PHE A 61 -11.44 -18.10 23.92
C PHE A 61 -11.28 -16.74 24.59
N GLU A 62 -12.31 -15.89 24.53
CA GLU A 62 -12.26 -14.56 25.15
C GLU A 62 -12.09 -14.62 26.67
N ALA A 63 -12.72 -15.58 27.35
CA ALA A 63 -12.51 -15.78 28.76
C ALA A 63 -11.05 -16.18 29.09
N ILE A 64 -10.44 -17.05 28.28
CA ILE A 64 -9.04 -17.45 28.43
C ILE A 64 -8.12 -16.23 28.21
N ILE A 65 -8.37 -15.44 27.16
CA ILE A 65 -7.56 -14.25 26.85
C ILE A 65 -7.61 -13.21 27.95
N ASP A 66 -8.79 -12.96 28.52
CA ASP A 66 -8.94 -11.98 29.60
C ASP A 66 -8.23 -12.44 30.89
N LEU A 67 -8.30 -13.74 31.23
CA LEU A 67 -7.55 -14.30 32.34
C LEU A 67 -6.04 -14.18 32.11
N TYR A 68 -5.58 -14.55 30.92
CA TYR A 68 -4.18 -14.43 30.52
C TYR A 68 -3.68 -12.99 30.58
N GLY A 69 -4.47 -12.02 30.07
CA GLY A 69 -4.16 -10.60 30.11
C GLY A 69 -4.06 -10.00 31.52
N ARG A 70 -4.77 -10.58 32.50
CA ARG A 70 -4.66 -10.25 33.94
C ARG A 70 -3.52 -11.00 34.65
N GLY A 71 -2.84 -11.90 33.94
CA GLY A 71 -1.77 -12.74 34.51
C GLY A 71 -2.30 -13.88 35.39
N GLU A 72 -3.62 -14.16 35.33
CA GLU A 72 -4.28 -15.25 36.06
C GLU A 72 -4.13 -16.60 35.35
N PRO A 73 -4.15 -17.72 36.03
CA PRO A 73 -4.21 -19.04 35.38
C PRO A 73 -5.49 -19.16 34.53
N ALA A 74 -5.39 -19.79 33.37
CA ALA A 74 -6.52 -20.08 32.51
C ALA A 74 -6.79 -21.59 32.42
N ASP A 75 -7.12 -22.21 33.55
CA ASP A 75 -7.46 -23.63 33.67
C ASP A 75 -8.99 -23.83 33.75
N LEU A 76 -9.40 -25.08 33.82
CA LEU A 76 -10.81 -25.46 33.91
C LEU A 76 -11.59 -24.70 35.00
N VAL A 77 -10.97 -24.49 36.17
CA VAL A 77 -11.64 -23.88 37.32
C VAL A 77 -11.80 -22.38 37.10
N THR A 78 -10.74 -21.71 36.72
CA THR A 78 -10.71 -20.24 36.52
C THR A 78 -11.53 -19.82 35.30
N VAL A 79 -11.47 -20.54 34.17
CA VAL A 79 -12.29 -20.30 32.98
C VAL A 79 -13.78 -20.54 33.29
N SER A 80 -14.13 -21.58 34.05
CA SER A 80 -15.52 -21.83 34.47
C SER A 80 -16.05 -20.72 35.39
N ASP A 81 -15.25 -20.22 36.31
CA ASP A 81 -15.59 -19.09 37.19
C ASP A 81 -15.78 -17.77 36.40
N GLU A 82 -14.86 -17.49 35.48
CA GLU A 82 -14.93 -16.30 34.61
C GLU A 82 -16.19 -16.31 33.73
N LEU A 83 -16.49 -17.45 33.08
CA LEU A 83 -17.72 -17.60 32.28
C LEU A 83 -18.98 -17.53 33.15
N SER A 84 -18.92 -17.98 34.42
CA SER A 84 -20.04 -17.83 35.37
C SER A 84 -20.28 -16.37 35.72
N LYS A 85 -19.21 -15.59 35.99
CA LYS A 85 -19.29 -14.16 36.28
C LYS A 85 -19.88 -13.37 35.10
N ARG A 86 -19.61 -13.80 33.85
CA ARG A 86 -20.20 -13.21 32.63
C ARG A 86 -21.62 -13.71 32.34
N GLY A 87 -22.10 -14.71 33.05
CA GLY A 87 -23.41 -15.33 32.81
C GLY A 87 -23.45 -16.21 31.53
N GLU A 88 -22.29 -16.65 31.03
CA GLU A 88 -22.13 -17.35 29.77
C GLU A 88 -21.91 -18.86 29.93
N LEU A 89 -21.59 -19.35 31.13
CA LEU A 89 -21.25 -20.75 31.37
C LEU A 89 -22.31 -21.72 30.85
N ALA A 90 -23.59 -21.45 31.06
CA ALA A 90 -24.68 -22.28 30.56
C ALA A 90 -24.77 -22.33 29.04
N ARG A 91 -24.44 -21.21 28.35
CA ARG A 91 -24.45 -21.11 26.87
C ARG A 91 -23.31 -21.89 26.25
N VAL A 92 -22.20 -22.00 26.95
CA VAL A 92 -21.02 -22.77 26.50
C VAL A 92 -21.28 -24.29 26.65
N GLY A 93 -22.14 -24.70 27.56
CA GLY A 93 -22.44 -26.13 27.86
C GLY A 93 -22.02 -26.56 29.24
N GLY A 94 -21.69 -25.60 30.10
CA GLY A 94 -21.31 -25.84 31.50
C GLY A 94 -19.87 -26.36 31.68
N GLY A 95 -19.49 -26.57 32.92
CA GLY A 95 -18.13 -27.08 33.26
C GLY A 95 -17.81 -28.46 32.67
N ALA A 96 -18.81 -29.27 32.41
CA ALA A 96 -18.63 -30.58 31.76
C ALA A 96 -18.08 -30.42 30.34
N TYR A 97 -18.58 -29.46 29.59
CA TYR A 97 -18.09 -29.20 28.24
C TYR A 97 -16.64 -28.67 28.23
N LEU A 98 -16.28 -27.83 29.20
CA LEU A 98 -14.89 -27.38 29.36
C LEU A 98 -13.94 -28.53 29.69
N ALA A 99 -14.39 -29.47 30.52
CA ALA A 99 -13.63 -30.71 30.81
C ALA A 99 -13.44 -31.55 29.54
N ASP A 100 -14.50 -31.74 28.75
CA ASP A 100 -14.44 -32.46 27.47
C ASP A 100 -13.44 -31.80 26.48
N LEU A 101 -13.31 -30.45 26.47
CA LEU A 101 -12.33 -29.75 25.63
C LEU A 101 -10.88 -30.11 26.01
N ILE A 102 -10.61 -30.25 27.31
CA ILE A 102 -9.29 -30.61 27.82
C ILE A 102 -8.98 -32.07 27.53
N ASP A 103 -9.94 -32.97 27.78
CA ASP A 103 -9.77 -34.43 27.63
C ASP A 103 -9.54 -34.84 26.15
N MET A 104 -9.99 -34.03 25.21
CA MET A 104 -9.78 -34.28 23.77
C MET A 104 -8.36 -33.97 23.29
N VAL A 105 -7.55 -33.24 24.06
CA VAL A 105 -6.24 -32.78 23.61
C VAL A 105 -5.13 -33.67 24.13
N PRO A 106 -4.44 -34.45 23.28
CA PRO A 106 -3.36 -35.32 23.71
C PRO A 106 -2.13 -34.55 24.22
N THR A 107 -1.88 -33.38 23.69
CA THR A 107 -0.76 -32.52 24.08
C THR A 107 -1.05 -31.05 23.72
N ALA A 108 -0.72 -30.13 24.62
CA ALA A 108 -0.86 -28.69 24.39
C ALA A 108 0.11 -28.17 23.32
N ALA A 109 1.20 -28.87 23.03
CA ALA A 109 2.22 -28.45 22.07
C ALA A 109 1.68 -28.32 20.62
N ASN A 110 0.53 -28.91 20.30
CA ASN A 110 -0.07 -28.84 18.97
C ASN A 110 -1.10 -27.71 18.84
N ALA A 111 -1.32 -26.89 19.85
CA ALA A 111 -2.35 -25.86 19.85
C ALA A 111 -2.12 -24.82 18.74
N GLY A 112 -0.88 -24.40 18.50
CA GLY A 112 -0.51 -23.51 17.39
C GLY A 112 -0.86 -24.08 16.02
N TYR A 113 -0.58 -25.37 15.79
CA TYR A 113 -0.95 -26.04 14.53
C TYR A 113 -2.47 -26.11 14.32
N TYR A 114 -3.23 -26.38 15.39
CA TYR A 114 -4.70 -26.35 15.31
C TYR A 114 -5.23 -24.93 15.09
N ALA A 115 -4.54 -23.92 15.61
CA ALA A 115 -4.84 -22.52 15.39
C ALA A 115 -4.75 -22.15 13.91
N GLU A 116 -3.74 -22.60 13.19
CA GLU A 116 -3.60 -22.40 11.74
C GLU A 116 -4.79 -22.98 10.97
N ILE A 117 -5.24 -24.18 11.32
CA ILE A 117 -6.42 -24.80 10.70
C ILE A 117 -7.69 -23.95 10.93
N VAL A 118 -7.87 -23.43 12.15
CA VAL A 118 -9.01 -22.57 12.48
C VAL A 118 -9.00 -21.31 11.63
N VAL A 119 -7.84 -20.65 11.49
CA VAL A 119 -7.68 -19.43 10.67
C VAL A 119 -7.91 -19.72 9.18
N GLU A 120 -7.43 -20.86 8.67
CA GLU A 120 -7.69 -21.27 7.29
C GLU A 120 -9.20 -21.39 7.02
N ARG A 121 -9.93 -22.08 7.91
CA ARG A 121 -11.40 -22.22 7.80
C ARG A 121 -12.13 -20.89 7.97
N ALA A 122 -11.68 -20.04 8.88
CA ALA A 122 -12.21 -18.69 9.06
C ALA A 122 -12.01 -17.82 7.82
N THR A 123 -10.85 -17.92 7.18
CA THR A 123 -10.54 -17.19 5.94
C THR A 123 -11.46 -17.62 4.80
N LEU A 124 -11.71 -18.93 4.67
CA LEU A 124 -12.67 -19.45 3.69
C LEU A 124 -14.11 -18.99 3.99
N ARG A 125 -14.52 -18.88 5.27
CA ARG A 125 -15.83 -18.31 5.63
C ARG A 125 -15.93 -16.84 5.22
N ARG A 126 -14.93 -16.04 5.56
CA ARG A 126 -14.86 -14.62 5.15
C ARG A 126 -14.95 -14.46 3.63
N LEU A 127 -14.31 -15.36 2.88
CA LEU A 127 -14.38 -15.36 1.41
C LEU A 127 -15.81 -15.65 0.92
N VAL A 128 -16.51 -16.62 1.53
CA VAL A 128 -17.90 -16.94 1.22
C VAL A 128 -18.83 -15.77 1.56
N GLU A 129 -18.64 -15.12 2.71
CA GLU A 129 -19.39 -13.94 3.12
C GLU A 129 -19.16 -12.76 2.18
N ALA A 130 -17.90 -12.48 1.84
CA ALA A 130 -17.55 -11.44 0.88
C ALA A 130 -18.19 -11.71 -0.49
N GLY A 131 -18.12 -12.94 -0.99
CA GLY A 131 -18.78 -13.36 -2.23
C GLY A 131 -20.29 -13.16 -2.18
N THR A 132 -20.93 -13.49 -1.06
CA THR A 132 -22.38 -13.28 -0.87
C THR A 132 -22.75 -11.80 -0.89
N ARG A 133 -21.96 -10.93 -0.23
CA ARG A 133 -22.15 -9.48 -0.27
C ARG A 133 -21.95 -8.91 -1.67
N ILE A 134 -20.95 -9.38 -2.40
CA ILE A 134 -20.70 -8.97 -3.79
C ILE A 134 -21.88 -9.33 -4.68
N VAL A 135 -22.44 -10.52 -4.53
CA VAL A 135 -23.67 -10.92 -5.26
C VAL A 135 -24.83 -9.98 -4.92
N GLN A 136 -25.02 -9.64 -3.64
CA GLN A 136 -26.07 -8.70 -3.21
C GLN A 136 -25.87 -7.30 -3.79
N LEU A 137 -24.62 -6.79 -3.83
CA LEU A 137 -24.28 -5.52 -4.46
C LEU A 137 -24.67 -5.52 -5.94
N GLY A 138 -24.37 -6.59 -6.67
CA GLY A 138 -24.72 -6.72 -8.08
C GLY A 138 -26.24 -6.70 -8.35
N TYR A 139 -27.05 -7.28 -7.46
CA TYR A 139 -28.52 -7.26 -7.58
C TYR A 139 -29.18 -5.98 -7.06
N ALA A 140 -28.55 -5.27 -6.12
CA ALA A 140 -29.10 -4.04 -5.54
C ALA A 140 -28.88 -2.79 -6.41
N SER A 141 -28.02 -2.87 -7.43
CA SER A 141 -27.67 -1.73 -8.30
C SER A 141 -28.73 -1.49 -9.39
N ASP A 142 -29.98 -1.16 -8.99
CA ASP A 142 -30.98 -0.63 -9.89
C ASP A 142 -30.75 0.86 -10.17
N GLY A 143 -29.82 1.16 -11.12
CA GLY A 143 -29.55 2.53 -11.58
C GLY A 143 -28.59 3.34 -10.72
N GLY A 144 -27.86 2.74 -9.77
CA GLY A 144 -26.75 3.33 -9.04
C GLY A 144 -25.46 3.38 -9.87
N GLU A 145 -24.45 4.07 -9.36
CA GLU A 145 -23.15 4.16 -10.01
C GLU A 145 -22.46 2.79 -9.99
N VAL A 146 -22.37 2.14 -11.15
CA VAL A 146 -21.73 0.83 -11.32
C VAL A 146 -20.30 0.81 -10.77
N GLU A 147 -19.60 1.93 -10.88
CA GLU A 147 -18.25 2.10 -10.35
C GLU A 147 -18.19 2.01 -8.81
N GLU A 148 -19.20 2.56 -8.10
CA GLU A 148 -19.27 2.43 -6.63
C GLU A 148 -19.47 0.96 -6.22
N ALA A 149 -20.34 0.23 -6.92
CA ALA A 149 -20.55 -1.18 -6.64
C ALA A 149 -19.31 -2.04 -6.90
N ILE A 150 -18.54 -1.73 -7.96
CA ILE A 150 -17.26 -2.40 -8.26
C ILE A 150 -16.22 -2.10 -7.18
N ASN A 151 -16.09 -0.84 -6.76
CA ASN A 151 -15.15 -0.44 -5.73
C ASN A 151 -15.47 -1.10 -4.38
N GLU A 152 -16.75 -1.16 -4.00
CA GLU A 152 -17.18 -1.85 -2.78
C GLU A 152 -16.92 -3.36 -2.87
N ALA A 153 -17.17 -3.99 -4.02
CA ALA A 153 -16.87 -5.41 -4.24
C ALA A 153 -15.36 -5.69 -4.10
N GLN A 154 -14.51 -4.84 -4.65
CA GLN A 154 -13.06 -4.96 -4.49
C GLN A 154 -12.64 -4.81 -3.03
N ALA A 155 -13.22 -3.86 -2.29
CA ALA A 155 -12.95 -3.67 -0.87
C ALA A 155 -13.32 -4.91 -0.04
N GLN A 156 -14.45 -5.57 -0.36
CA GLN A 156 -14.88 -6.81 0.31
C GLN A 156 -13.89 -7.96 0.09
N VAL A 157 -13.38 -8.14 -1.14
CA VAL A 157 -12.36 -9.16 -1.43
C VAL A 157 -11.05 -8.84 -0.70
N TYR A 158 -10.66 -7.58 -0.70
CA TYR A 158 -9.43 -7.12 -0.07
C TYR A 158 -9.43 -7.36 1.44
N ALA A 159 -10.55 -7.06 2.11
CA ALA A 159 -10.70 -7.28 3.55
C ALA A 159 -10.49 -8.75 3.99
N VAL A 160 -10.67 -9.71 3.08
CA VAL A 160 -10.39 -11.14 3.35
C VAL A 160 -8.88 -11.40 3.47
N THR A 161 -8.05 -10.68 2.69
CA THR A 161 -6.60 -10.93 2.60
C THR A 161 -5.78 -10.05 3.55
N GLU A 162 -6.31 -8.95 4.04
CA GLU A 162 -5.57 -7.94 4.82
C GLU A 162 -5.12 -8.45 6.21
N ARG A 163 -5.73 -9.50 6.74
CA ARG A 163 -5.41 -10.08 8.05
C ARG A 163 -4.23 -11.08 8.04
N GLY A 164 -3.66 -11.39 6.86
CA GLY A 164 -2.61 -12.39 6.72
C GLY A 164 -1.18 -11.89 6.96
N GLN A 165 -0.99 -10.61 7.29
CA GLN A 165 0.32 -10.05 7.61
C GLN A 165 0.38 -9.71 9.10
N SER A 166 0.63 -10.71 9.96
CA SER A 166 1.23 -10.43 11.26
C SER A 166 2.63 -9.83 10.98
N GLU A 167 2.93 -8.70 11.60
CA GLU A 167 4.30 -8.21 11.66
C GLU A 167 5.07 -9.25 12.48
N ASP A 168 5.86 -10.08 11.82
CA ASP A 168 6.77 -11.01 12.48
C ASP A 168 7.83 -10.17 13.21
N PHE A 169 7.84 -10.27 14.54
CA PHE A 169 8.90 -9.68 15.35
C PHE A 169 10.16 -10.51 15.16
N LEU A 170 11.13 -9.96 14.41
CA LEU A 170 12.42 -10.61 14.24
C LEU A 170 13.36 -10.22 15.37
N PRO A 171 14.07 -11.18 15.98
CA PRO A 171 15.13 -10.89 16.92
C PRO A 171 16.20 -10.01 16.26
N LEU A 172 16.72 -9.02 16.98
CA LEU A 172 17.76 -8.12 16.45
C LEU A 172 18.95 -8.88 15.84
N GLY A 173 19.29 -10.03 16.39
CA GLY A 173 20.39 -10.87 15.88
C GLY A 173 20.21 -11.35 14.45
N GLU A 174 18.97 -11.65 14.03
CA GLU A 174 18.68 -12.09 12.67
C GLU A 174 18.77 -10.92 11.66
N VAL A 175 18.42 -9.71 12.11
CA VAL A 175 18.47 -8.49 11.30
C VAL A 175 19.90 -7.96 11.13
N ILE A 176 20.80 -8.24 12.09
CA ILE A 176 22.21 -7.78 12.06
C ILE A 176 22.95 -8.32 10.84
N ASP A 177 22.82 -9.60 10.54
CA ASP A 177 23.53 -10.23 9.42
C ASP A 177 23.11 -9.63 8.06
N GLU A 178 21.82 -9.38 7.88
CA GLU A 178 21.29 -8.72 6.67
C GLU A 178 21.76 -7.26 6.58
N THR A 179 21.78 -6.55 7.71
CA THR A 179 22.26 -5.17 7.80
C THR A 179 23.75 -5.09 7.46
N LEU A 180 24.57 -6.00 7.97
CA LEU A 180 26.02 -6.06 7.67
C LEU A 180 26.26 -6.32 6.19
N ASN A 181 25.54 -7.26 5.58
CA ASN A 181 25.61 -7.54 4.15
C ASN A 181 25.26 -6.29 3.32
N THR A 182 24.29 -5.51 3.74
CA THR A 182 23.89 -4.24 3.09
C THR A 182 24.99 -3.19 3.20
N ILE A 183 25.63 -3.06 4.38
CA ILE A 183 26.76 -2.13 4.60
C ILE A 183 27.96 -2.53 3.75
N GLU A 184 28.32 -3.81 3.70
CA GLU A 184 29.42 -4.30 2.87
C GLU A 184 29.16 -4.10 1.37
N ALA A 185 27.92 -4.36 0.90
CA ALA A 185 27.52 -4.12 -0.48
C ALA A 185 27.63 -2.63 -0.85
N THR A 186 27.28 -1.73 0.07
CA THR A 186 27.39 -0.28 -0.11
C THR A 186 28.87 0.16 -0.19
N GLN A 187 29.73 -0.39 0.69
CA GLN A 187 31.15 -0.09 0.72
C GLN A 187 31.87 -0.55 -0.57
N ASN A 188 31.49 -1.72 -1.09
CA ASN A 188 32.07 -2.29 -2.32
C ASN A 188 31.64 -1.55 -3.60
N ARG A 189 30.57 -0.76 -3.59
CA ARG A 189 30.08 0.03 -4.73
C ARG A 189 30.84 1.34 -4.96
N GLY A 190 31.77 1.71 -4.08
CA GLY A 190 32.73 2.80 -4.32
C GLY A 190 32.10 4.18 -4.57
N GLY A 191 31.03 4.53 -3.85
CA GLY A 191 30.35 5.84 -3.98
C GLY A 191 29.25 5.89 -5.05
N GLN A 192 28.83 4.75 -5.60
CA GLN A 192 27.62 4.71 -6.42
C GLN A 192 26.38 4.82 -5.53
N VAL A 193 25.38 5.57 -6.01
CA VAL A 193 24.08 5.76 -5.38
C VAL A 193 23.43 4.40 -5.07
N THR A 194 23.03 4.18 -3.82
CA THR A 194 22.49 2.89 -3.38
C THR A 194 20.99 2.76 -3.66
N GLY A 195 20.27 3.88 -3.64
CA GLY A 195 18.84 3.97 -3.98
C GLY A 195 18.57 4.17 -5.47
N VAL A 196 17.36 4.55 -5.81
CA VAL A 196 16.97 4.99 -7.16
C VAL A 196 17.58 6.37 -7.41
N PRO A 197 18.43 6.54 -8.43
CA PRO A 197 19.10 7.81 -8.70
C PRO A 197 18.10 8.85 -9.22
N THR A 198 18.10 10.03 -8.62
CA THR A 198 17.24 11.13 -9.05
C THR A 198 17.74 11.80 -10.34
N GLY A 199 19.04 11.68 -10.63
CA GLY A 199 19.73 12.37 -11.74
C GLY A 199 20.20 13.78 -11.39
N PHE A 200 19.98 14.23 -10.15
CA PHE A 200 20.50 15.47 -9.61
C PHE A 200 21.64 15.15 -8.63
N ALA A 201 22.88 15.41 -9.05
CA ALA A 201 24.08 14.95 -8.33
C ALA A 201 24.08 15.37 -6.86
N GLU A 202 23.83 16.65 -6.57
CA GLU A 202 23.81 17.16 -5.19
C GLU A 202 22.69 16.54 -4.34
N LEU A 203 21.55 16.23 -4.94
CA LEU A 203 20.45 15.54 -4.26
C LEU A 203 20.80 14.08 -4.02
N ASP A 204 21.40 13.42 -5.02
CA ASP A 204 21.83 12.03 -4.90
C ASP A 204 22.97 11.87 -3.89
N ASP A 205 23.90 12.84 -3.79
CA ASP A 205 24.92 12.87 -2.75
C ASP A 205 24.33 13.01 -1.35
N LEU A 206 23.28 13.81 -1.20
CA LEU A 206 22.61 14.03 0.08
C LEU A 206 21.77 12.83 0.52
N THR A 207 21.01 12.23 -0.43
CA THR A 207 20.03 11.19 -0.12
C THR A 207 20.55 9.78 -0.37
N GLN A 208 21.69 9.64 -1.07
CA GLN A 208 22.18 8.37 -1.63
C GLN A 208 21.15 7.69 -2.56
N GLY A 209 20.34 8.52 -3.24
CA GLY A 209 19.18 8.12 -4.03
C GLY A 209 17.91 7.92 -3.20
N LEU A 210 16.84 7.49 -3.85
CA LEU A 210 15.55 7.24 -3.21
C LEU A 210 15.43 5.77 -2.83
N HIS A 211 15.12 5.50 -1.56
CA HIS A 211 15.14 4.14 -1.02
C HIS A 211 13.74 3.51 -0.94
N GLY A 212 13.70 2.19 -0.93
CA GLY A 212 12.46 1.43 -0.70
C GLY A 212 11.78 1.82 0.61
N GLY A 213 10.45 1.77 0.64
CA GLY A 213 9.68 2.17 1.81
C GLY A 213 9.57 3.66 2.08
N GLN A 214 10.28 4.52 1.31
CA GLN A 214 10.20 5.98 1.47
C GLN A 214 9.00 6.57 0.72
N MET A 215 8.32 7.51 1.39
CA MET A 215 7.37 8.43 0.78
C MET A 215 8.04 9.80 0.59
N ILE A 216 8.14 10.24 -0.66
CA ILE A 216 8.79 11.48 -1.05
C ILE A 216 7.75 12.47 -1.57
N ILE A 217 7.79 13.70 -1.13
CA ILE A 217 6.89 14.75 -1.58
C ILE A 217 7.64 15.78 -2.42
N PHE A 218 7.16 16.01 -3.64
CA PHE A 218 7.57 17.14 -4.46
C PHE A 218 6.48 18.21 -4.42
N ALA A 219 6.77 19.33 -3.77
CA ALA A 219 5.76 20.36 -3.57
C ALA A 219 6.19 21.71 -4.14
N GLY A 220 5.24 22.46 -4.66
CA GLY A 220 5.47 23.80 -5.21
C GLY A 220 4.17 24.44 -5.67
N ARG A 221 4.23 25.74 -5.96
CA ARG A 221 3.11 26.45 -6.56
C ARG A 221 2.88 26.01 -8.02
N PRO A 222 1.71 26.25 -8.63
CA PRO A 222 1.48 25.99 -10.04
C PRO A 222 2.57 26.59 -10.91
N ALA A 223 2.92 25.93 -12.01
CA ALA A 223 3.94 26.34 -12.98
C ALA A 223 5.40 26.42 -12.46
N MET A 224 5.69 25.95 -11.24
CA MET A 224 7.05 25.89 -10.71
C MET A 224 7.89 24.72 -11.25
N GLY A 225 7.28 23.77 -11.97
CA GLY A 225 7.98 22.62 -12.56
C GLY A 225 7.91 21.33 -11.75
N LYS A 226 6.92 21.14 -10.88
CA LYS A 226 6.74 19.92 -10.07
C LYS A 226 6.70 18.63 -10.91
N THR A 227 5.80 18.59 -11.89
CA THR A 227 5.66 17.47 -12.83
C THR A 227 6.94 17.26 -13.62
N THR A 228 7.63 18.34 -14.03
CA THR A 228 8.92 18.27 -14.75
C THR A 228 9.97 17.58 -13.88
N LEU A 229 10.08 17.95 -12.59
CA LEU A 229 11.00 17.31 -11.65
C LEU A 229 10.68 15.80 -11.48
N GLY A 230 9.40 15.45 -11.32
CA GLY A 230 8.99 14.05 -11.25
C GLY A 230 9.36 13.27 -12.51
N MET A 231 9.17 13.87 -13.68
CA MET A 231 9.53 13.27 -14.95
C MET A 231 11.05 13.16 -15.15
N ASP A 232 11.85 14.10 -14.65
CA ASP A 232 13.31 14.02 -14.73
C ASP A 232 13.84 12.88 -13.86
N VAL A 233 13.26 12.66 -12.67
CA VAL A 233 13.58 11.49 -11.83
C VAL A 233 13.18 10.18 -12.54
N LEU A 234 12.01 10.12 -13.18
CA LEU A 234 11.60 8.96 -14.00
C LEU A 234 12.56 8.69 -15.16
N ARG A 235 13.03 9.76 -15.84
CA ARG A 235 14.04 9.64 -16.90
C ARG A 235 15.33 9.06 -16.36
N SER A 236 15.81 9.58 -15.24
CA SER A 236 17.01 9.07 -14.57
C SER A 236 16.84 7.59 -14.24
N ALA A 237 15.76 7.22 -13.59
CA ALA A 237 15.50 5.83 -13.18
C ALA A 237 15.35 4.88 -14.37
N SER A 238 14.41 5.16 -15.28
CA SER A 238 14.04 4.20 -16.33
C SER A 238 14.89 4.29 -17.59
N ILE A 239 15.15 5.50 -18.10
CA ILE A 239 15.83 5.67 -19.39
C ILE A 239 17.34 5.56 -19.22
N HIS A 240 17.90 6.17 -18.18
CA HIS A 240 19.35 6.19 -17.99
C HIS A 240 19.88 5.01 -17.19
N ASN A 241 19.10 4.52 -16.21
CA ASN A 241 19.53 3.43 -15.31
C ASN A 241 18.76 2.11 -15.49
N GLY A 242 17.81 2.02 -16.43
CA GLY A 242 17.10 0.78 -16.75
C GLY A 242 16.24 0.24 -15.61
N GLN A 243 15.87 1.08 -14.64
CA GLN A 243 15.06 0.68 -13.49
C GLN A 243 13.56 0.81 -13.81
N THR A 244 12.79 -0.22 -13.53
CA THR A 244 11.35 -0.20 -13.78
C THR A 244 10.66 0.87 -12.96
N SER A 245 9.94 1.77 -13.61
CA SER A 245 9.20 2.85 -12.97
C SER A 245 7.78 2.94 -13.49
N VAL A 246 6.89 3.55 -12.69
CA VAL A 246 5.52 3.84 -13.11
C VAL A 246 5.15 5.27 -12.75
N ILE A 247 4.44 5.94 -13.66
CA ILE A 247 3.77 7.22 -13.38
C ILE A 247 2.25 7.04 -13.47
N PHE A 248 1.56 7.47 -12.42
CA PHE A 248 0.11 7.68 -12.40
C PHE A 248 -0.16 9.16 -12.56
N SER A 249 -0.66 9.56 -13.72
CA SER A 249 -0.93 10.96 -14.06
C SER A 249 -2.43 11.20 -14.05
N LEU A 250 -2.89 12.04 -13.13
CA LEU A 250 -4.28 12.45 -13.01
C LEU A 250 -4.55 13.82 -13.68
N GLU A 251 -3.47 14.53 -14.07
CA GLU A 251 -3.57 15.85 -14.68
C GLU A 251 -3.28 15.83 -16.19
N MET A 252 -2.32 15.01 -16.62
CA MET A 252 -1.82 14.99 -17.99
C MET A 252 -2.08 13.65 -18.66
N ASP A 253 -2.44 13.68 -19.93
CA ASP A 253 -2.53 12.46 -20.73
C ASP A 253 -1.14 11.89 -21.10
N LYS A 254 -1.12 10.60 -21.45
CA LYS A 254 0.12 9.89 -21.82
C LYS A 254 0.81 10.48 -23.05
N THR A 255 0.08 11.13 -23.94
CA THR A 255 0.67 11.78 -25.13
C THR A 255 1.48 13.00 -24.73
N GLU A 256 0.95 13.83 -23.81
CA GLU A 256 1.68 15.00 -23.30
C GLU A 256 2.91 14.58 -22.48
N ILE A 257 2.79 13.56 -21.64
CA ILE A 257 3.92 12.97 -20.89
C ILE A 257 5.00 12.50 -21.86
N THR A 258 4.63 11.74 -22.89
CA THR A 258 5.57 11.23 -23.89
C THR A 258 6.24 12.37 -24.66
N MET A 259 5.50 13.42 -25.06
CA MET A 259 6.08 14.59 -25.70
C MET A 259 7.11 15.29 -24.82
N ARG A 260 6.85 15.44 -23.53
CA ARG A 260 7.80 16.05 -22.58
C ARG A 260 9.06 15.21 -22.41
N LEU A 261 8.91 13.87 -22.28
CA LEU A 261 10.05 12.96 -22.22
C LEU A 261 10.91 13.02 -23.49
N LEU A 262 10.26 13.00 -24.66
CA LEU A 262 10.94 13.14 -25.95
C LEU A 262 11.65 14.48 -26.08
N SER A 263 11.00 15.59 -25.71
CA SER A 263 11.59 16.94 -25.74
C SER A 263 12.85 17.00 -24.86
N ALA A 264 12.77 16.43 -23.65
CA ALA A 264 13.89 16.40 -22.72
C ALA A 264 15.06 15.52 -23.19
N GLU A 265 14.78 14.32 -23.72
CA GLU A 265 15.80 13.39 -24.21
C GLU A 265 16.43 13.83 -25.55
N ALA A 266 15.63 14.41 -26.43
CA ALA A 266 16.12 14.92 -27.70
C ALA A 266 16.77 16.31 -27.60
N GLN A 267 16.57 17.00 -26.47
CA GLN A 267 16.92 18.40 -26.26
C GLN A 267 16.30 19.33 -27.36
N VAL A 268 15.08 18.99 -27.76
CA VAL A 268 14.30 19.78 -28.72
C VAL A 268 13.23 20.55 -27.93
N PRO A 269 13.17 21.90 -28.09
CA PRO A 269 12.19 22.72 -27.38
C PRO A 269 10.76 22.29 -27.70
N MET A 270 9.93 22.13 -26.67
CA MET A 270 8.56 21.64 -26.77
C MET A 270 7.65 22.51 -27.68
N ASN A 271 7.89 23.81 -27.74
CA ASN A 271 7.18 24.72 -28.64
C ASN A 271 7.40 24.33 -30.11
N ARG A 272 8.63 23.98 -30.53
CA ARG A 272 8.91 23.55 -31.90
C ARG A 272 8.18 22.23 -32.25
N MET A 273 8.01 21.35 -31.28
CA MET A 273 7.24 20.12 -31.48
C MET A 273 5.74 20.38 -31.62
N ARG A 274 5.21 21.39 -30.90
CA ARG A 274 3.78 21.75 -30.92
C ARG A 274 3.38 22.57 -32.15
N ASP A 275 4.22 23.51 -32.58
CA ASP A 275 3.94 24.41 -33.72
C ASP A 275 4.44 23.84 -35.06
N GLY A 276 5.10 22.69 -35.06
CA GLY A 276 5.58 22.00 -36.25
C GLY A 276 6.80 22.70 -36.89
N SER A 277 7.54 23.55 -36.17
CA SER A 277 8.72 24.26 -36.66
C SER A 277 10.03 23.49 -36.50
N MET A 278 9.96 22.17 -36.34
CA MET A 278 11.12 21.29 -36.22
C MET A 278 11.91 21.24 -37.56
N ASP A 279 13.23 21.37 -37.48
CA ASP A 279 14.14 21.18 -38.59
C ASP A 279 14.67 19.72 -38.72
N ASP A 280 15.44 19.44 -39.76
CA ASP A 280 16.01 18.10 -40.00
C ASP A 280 16.91 17.63 -38.85
N ARG A 281 17.57 18.52 -38.12
CA ARG A 281 18.42 18.21 -36.96
C ARG A 281 17.57 17.82 -35.78
N ASP A 282 16.47 18.54 -35.56
CA ASP A 282 15.49 18.23 -34.51
C ASP A 282 14.90 16.81 -34.74
N TRP A 283 14.52 16.50 -36.00
CA TRP A 283 14.02 15.18 -36.36
C TRP A 283 15.04 14.05 -36.14
N GLN A 284 16.33 14.32 -36.48
CA GLN A 284 17.39 13.31 -36.21
C GLN A 284 17.63 13.14 -34.72
N ALA A 285 17.57 14.20 -33.91
CA ALA A 285 17.69 14.13 -32.48
C ALA A 285 16.52 13.34 -31.85
N MET A 286 15.31 13.62 -32.33
CA MET A 286 14.10 12.88 -31.95
C MET A 286 14.20 11.39 -32.26
N ALA A 287 14.65 11.01 -33.45
CA ALA A 287 14.80 9.61 -33.86
C ALA A 287 15.76 8.85 -32.91
N ARG A 288 16.87 9.50 -32.51
CA ARG A 288 17.81 8.93 -31.52
C ARG A 288 17.20 8.78 -30.14
N ALA A 289 16.44 9.80 -29.69
CA ALA A 289 15.75 9.75 -28.40
C ALA A 289 14.67 8.68 -28.38
N MET A 290 13.89 8.55 -29.45
CA MET A 290 12.86 7.49 -29.58
C MET A 290 13.46 6.09 -29.42
N SER A 291 14.61 5.80 -30.00
CA SER A 291 15.27 4.50 -29.85
C SER A 291 15.64 4.19 -28.37
N ARG A 292 16.06 5.19 -27.60
CA ARG A 292 16.39 5.02 -26.18
C ARG A 292 15.16 4.84 -25.29
N ILE A 293 14.11 5.61 -25.60
CA ILE A 293 12.88 5.61 -24.80
C ILE A 293 12.05 4.36 -25.06
N ALA A 294 12.06 3.83 -26.30
CA ALA A 294 11.22 2.69 -26.70
C ALA A 294 11.46 1.42 -25.86
N ASP A 295 12.69 1.21 -25.42
CA ASP A 295 13.08 0.02 -24.65
C ASP A 295 13.12 0.31 -23.12
N ALA A 296 12.84 1.55 -22.70
CA ALA A 296 12.89 1.93 -21.28
C ALA A 296 11.73 1.28 -20.50
N PRO A 297 11.98 0.69 -19.32
CA PRO A 297 10.96 0.05 -18.50
C PRO A 297 10.12 1.09 -17.73
N LEU A 298 9.53 2.03 -18.44
CA LEU A 298 8.66 3.09 -17.90
C LEU A 298 7.21 2.80 -18.26
N PHE A 299 6.38 2.62 -17.24
CA PHE A 299 4.95 2.40 -17.37
C PHE A 299 4.19 3.71 -17.09
N MET A 300 3.12 3.96 -17.83
CA MET A 300 2.31 5.18 -17.69
C MET A 300 0.84 4.80 -17.58
N ASP A 301 0.14 5.42 -16.65
CA ASP A 301 -1.30 5.30 -16.48
C ASP A 301 -1.91 6.71 -16.34
N ASP A 302 -2.81 7.05 -17.26
CA ASP A 302 -3.48 8.35 -17.35
C ASP A 302 -5.00 8.26 -17.08
N SER A 303 -5.41 7.23 -16.34
CA SER A 303 -6.82 7.03 -15.96
C SER A 303 -7.30 8.17 -15.04
N ALA A 304 -8.35 8.88 -15.43
CA ALA A 304 -8.79 10.11 -14.76
C ALA A 304 -9.36 9.93 -13.35
N ASN A 305 -9.97 8.77 -13.04
CA ASN A 305 -10.64 8.50 -11.77
C ASN A 305 -10.00 7.30 -11.07
N MET A 306 -8.72 7.40 -10.75
CA MET A 306 -8.01 6.29 -10.15
C MET A 306 -8.15 6.28 -8.65
N SER A 307 -8.67 5.19 -8.11
CA SER A 307 -8.71 4.95 -6.68
C SER A 307 -7.34 4.49 -6.15
N LEU A 308 -7.10 4.74 -4.86
CA LEU A 308 -5.88 4.27 -4.19
C LEU A 308 -5.74 2.74 -4.26
N MET A 309 -6.85 2.01 -4.21
CA MET A 309 -6.88 0.55 -4.32
C MET A 309 -6.38 0.07 -5.68
N GLU A 310 -6.77 0.77 -6.76
CA GLU A 310 -6.29 0.44 -8.11
C GLU A 310 -4.80 0.72 -8.27
N ILE A 311 -4.31 1.88 -7.76
CA ILE A 311 -2.88 2.19 -7.74
C ILE A 311 -2.12 1.07 -7.03
N ARG A 312 -2.56 0.67 -5.84
CA ARG A 312 -1.95 -0.39 -5.04
C ARG A 312 -1.93 -1.73 -5.79
N ALA A 313 -3.04 -2.12 -6.41
CA ALA A 313 -3.14 -3.35 -7.19
C ALA A 313 -2.21 -3.35 -8.42
N LYS A 314 -2.14 -2.22 -9.14
CA LYS A 314 -1.26 -2.03 -10.29
C LYS A 314 0.21 -2.05 -9.89
N CYS A 315 0.59 -1.37 -8.80
CA CYS A 315 1.95 -1.39 -8.25
C CYS A 315 2.40 -2.78 -7.84
N ARG A 316 1.57 -3.54 -7.10
CA ARG A 316 1.85 -4.94 -6.74
C ARG A 316 2.11 -5.81 -7.96
N ARG A 317 1.26 -5.69 -9.00
CA ARG A 317 1.41 -6.43 -10.24
C ARG A 317 2.72 -6.09 -10.96
N LEU A 318 3.08 -4.80 -11.01
CA LEU A 318 4.34 -4.36 -11.62
C LEU A 318 5.54 -4.81 -10.79
N LYS A 319 5.45 -4.78 -9.45
CA LYS A 319 6.51 -5.30 -8.57
C LYS A 319 6.79 -6.77 -8.82
N GLN A 320 5.74 -7.59 -8.91
CA GLN A 320 5.87 -9.03 -9.14
C GLN A 320 6.35 -9.39 -10.55
N LYS A 321 5.91 -8.66 -11.59
CA LYS A 321 6.20 -9.01 -12.98
C LYS A 321 7.47 -8.35 -13.55
N HIS A 322 7.78 -7.15 -13.08
CA HIS A 322 8.79 -6.28 -13.68
C HIS A 322 9.75 -5.69 -12.65
N ASP A 323 9.73 -6.15 -11.40
CA ASP A 323 10.61 -5.66 -10.32
C ASP A 323 10.58 -4.13 -10.20
N LEU A 324 9.38 -3.57 -10.00
CA LEU A 324 9.14 -2.13 -9.86
C LEU A 324 10.08 -1.50 -8.82
N LYS A 325 10.73 -0.38 -9.20
CA LYS A 325 11.71 0.34 -8.37
C LYS A 325 11.29 1.76 -8.02
N LEU A 326 10.37 2.37 -8.75
CA LEU A 326 9.93 3.75 -8.51
C LEU A 326 8.46 3.93 -8.89
N VAL A 327 7.72 4.63 -8.03
CA VAL A 327 6.35 5.06 -8.29
C VAL A 327 6.28 6.59 -8.24
N VAL A 328 5.65 7.22 -9.23
CA VAL A 328 5.36 8.65 -9.24
C VAL A 328 3.87 8.88 -9.41
N ILE A 329 3.27 9.75 -8.59
CA ILE A 329 1.85 10.10 -8.61
C ILE A 329 1.70 11.62 -8.80
N ASP A 330 1.11 12.02 -9.89
CA ASP A 330 0.88 13.44 -10.24
C ASP A 330 -0.63 13.71 -10.42
N TYR A 331 -1.30 14.34 -9.46
CA TYR A 331 -0.92 14.82 -8.15
C TYR A 331 -2.00 14.45 -7.11
N LEU A 332 -1.62 14.42 -5.83
CA LEU A 332 -2.44 13.94 -4.71
C LEU A 332 -3.85 14.57 -4.62
N GLN A 333 -3.97 15.86 -4.92
CA GLN A 333 -5.23 16.57 -4.78
C GLN A 333 -6.26 16.25 -5.88
N LEU A 334 -5.95 15.43 -6.88
CA LEU A 334 -6.93 14.93 -7.87
C LEU A 334 -7.43 13.52 -7.55
N MET A 335 -6.82 12.84 -6.58
CA MET A 335 -7.27 11.53 -6.16
C MET A 335 -8.65 11.61 -5.48
N SER A 336 -9.47 10.59 -5.67
CA SER A 336 -10.78 10.43 -5.04
C SER A 336 -10.79 9.19 -4.14
N SER A 337 -11.33 9.32 -2.94
CA SER A 337 -11.48 8.18 -2.02
C SER A 337 -12.63 7.24 -2.39
N GLY A 338 -13.52 7.66 -3.32
CA GLY A 338 -14.76 6.95 -3.63
C GLY A 338 -15.76 6.91 -2.46
N LYS A 339 -15.46 7.55 -1.34
CA LYS A 339 -16.32 7.66 -0.15
C LYS A 339 -16.73 9.10 0.07
N LYS A 340 -17.93 9.33 0.60
CA LYS A 340 -18.31 10.66 1.09
C LYS A 340 -17.51 10.96 2.34
N VAL A 341 -16.45 11.78 2.21
CA VAL A 341 -15.61 12.23 3.32
C VAL A 341 -16.06 13.63 3.75
N GLU A 342 -16.06 13.90 5.06
CA GLU A 342 -16.55 15.17 5.63
C GLU A 342 -15.69 16.37 5.24
N SER A 343 -14.39 16.19 4.94
CA SER A 343 -13.52 17.27 4.51
C SER A 343 -12.38 16.80 3.60
N ARG A 344 -11.95 17.68 2.68
CA ARG A 344 -10.81 17.46 1.80
C ARG A 344 -9.51 17.18 2.55
N GLN A 345 -9.35 17.76 3.73
CA GLN A 345 -8.17 17.53 4.58
C GLN A 345 -8.10 16.09 5.09
N GLN A 346 -9.23 15.49 5.48
CA GLN A 346 -9.27 14.09 5.87
C GLN A 346 -8.89 13.17 4.71
N GLU A 347 -9.41 13.45 3.53
CA GLU A 347 -9.13 12.66 2.33
C GLU A 347 -7.64 12.68 1.97
N VAL A 348 -7.00 13.84 2.00
CA VAL A 348 -5.55 13.95 1.77
C VAL A 348 -4.75 13.25 2.87
N SER A 349 -5.23 13.26 4.11
CA SER A 349 -4.60 12.53 5.23
C SER A 349 -4.66 11.03 5.05
N GLU A 350 -5.80 10.49 4.61
CA GLU A 350 -5.95 9.07 4.28
C GLU A 350 -5.03 8.66 3.13
N PHE A 351 -4.94 9.47 2.08
CA PHE A 351 -4.04 9.22 0.96
C PHE A 351 -2.57 9.23 1.36
N SER A 352 -2.15 10.21 2.15
CA SER A 352 -0.78 10.32 2.65
C SER A 352 -0.36 9.05 3.39
N ARG A 353 -1.15 8.67 4.38
CA ARG A 353 -0.90 7.45 5.16
C ARG A 353 -0.89 6.19 4.30
N ALA A 354 -1.84 6.08 3.38
CA ALA A 354 -1.96 4.90 2.53
C ALA A 354 -0.81 4.80 1.51
N LEU A 355 -0.31 5.91 0.97
CA LEU A 355 0.88 5.92 0.11
C LEU A 355 2.15 5.57 0.87
N LYS A 356 2.27 6.00 2.14
CA LYS A 356 3.39 5.57 3.00
C LYS A 356 3.34 4.06 3.26
N LEU A 357 2.16 3.51 3.52
CA LEU A 357 1.98 2.06 3.67
C LEU A 357 2.28 1.33 2.36
N LEU A 358 1.83 1.85 1.22
CA LEU A 358 2.15 1.28 -0.09
C LEU A 358 3.66 1.23 -0.34
N ALA A 359 4.38 2.32 -0.08
CA ALA A 359 5.84 2.37 -0.23
C ALA A 359 6.54 1.25 0.56
N LYS A 360 6.15 1.06 1.83
CA LYS A 360 6.67 -0.01 2.69
C LYS A 360 6.32 -1.40 2.16
N GLU A 361 5.06 -1.60 1.75
CA GLU A 361 4.56 -2.89 1.28
C GLU A 361 5.26 -3.41 0.03
N ILE A 362 5.48 -2.52 -0.96
CA ILE A 362 6.12 -2.89 -2.21
C ILE A 362 7.64 -2.72 -2.17
N ASP A 363 8.18 -2.23 -1.06
CA ASP A 363 9.61 -1.87 -0.91
C ASP A 363 10.12 -1.06 -2.11
N CYS A 364 9.43 0.07 -2.37
CA CYS A 364 9.78 1.02 -3.43
C CYS A 364 9.60 2.44 -2.93
N PRO A 365 10.42 3.41 -3.37
CA PRO A 365 10.15 4.82 -3.17
C PRO A 365 8.89 5.23 -3.93
N VAL A 366 8.03 6.00 -3.25
CA VAL A 366 6.82 6.59 -3.81
C VAL A 366 6.94 8.10 -3.78
N ILE A 367 7.05 8.72 -4.95
CA ILE A 367 7.02 10.17 -5.11
C ILE A 367 5.57 10.60 -5.31
N ALA A 368 5.09 11.49 -4.45
CA ALA A 368 3.79 12.11 -4.61
C ALA A 368 3.95 13.62 -4.83
N ILE A 369 3.39 14.11 -5.92
CA ILE A 369 3.40 15.54 -6.26
C ILE A 369 2.27 16.22 -5.51
N SER A 370 2.56 17.38 -4.90
CA SER A 370 1.61 18.15 -4.11
C SER A 370 1.66 19.63 -4.45
N GLN A 371 0.53 20.29 -4.38
CA GLN A 371 0.46 21.73 -4.56
C GLN A 371 0.51 22.44 -3.21
N LEU A 372 1.32 23.50 -3.11
CA LEU A 372 1.38 24.37 -1.93
C LEU A 372 0.18 25.32 -1.89
N ASN A 373 -0.22 25.72 -0.70
CA ASN A 373 -1.26 26.73 -0.51
C ASN A 373 -0.79 28.13 -1.00
N ARG A 374 -1.74 29.08 -1.14
CA ARG A 374 -1.44 30.41 -1.65
C ARG A 374 -0.76 31.33 -0.64
N GLY A 375 -0.59 30.90 0.61
CA GLY A 375 0.00 31.70 1.67
C GLY A 375 1.44 32.14 1.39
N SER A 376 2.22 31.29 0.70
CA SER A 376 3.60 31.63 0.29
C SER A 376 3.68 32.87 -0.62
N GLU A 377 2.68 33.09 -1.48
CA GLU A 377 2.65 34.22 -2.41
C GLU A 377 2.35 35.57 -1.72
N GLN A 378 1.75 35.52 -0.52
CA GLN A 378 1.38 36.73 0.24
C GLN A 378 2.52 37.26 1.12
N ARG A 379 3.58 36.45 1.32
CA ARG A 379 4.75 36.86 2.10
C ARG A 379 5.69 37.73 1.28
N THR A 380 6.46 38.57 1.96
CA THR A 380 7.53 39.35 1.35
C THR A 380 8.61 38.42 0.78
N ASP A 381 9.03 37.45 1.58
CA ASP A 381 9.84 36.33 1.12
C ASP A 381 8.92 35.20 0.64
N LYS A 382 8.90 34.97 -0.67
CA LYS A 382 8.08 33.98 -1.36
C LYS A 382 8.68 32.58 -1.35
N THR A 383 9.83 32.39 -0.71
CA THR A 383 10.47 31.09 -0.52
C THR A 383 9.51 30.14 0.17
N PRO A 384 9.19 28.98 -0.41
CA PRO A 384 8.25 28.04 0.17
C PRO A 384 8.81 27.42 1.44
N MET A 385 7.92 27.15 2.39
CA MET A 385 8.22 26.49 3.67
C MET A 385 7.34 25.27 3.85
N MET A 386 7.77 24.32 4.69
CA MET A 386 7.01 23.11 5.01
C MET A 386 5.58 23.44 5.51
N SER A 387 5.43 24.54 6.27
CA SER A 387 4.11 25.02 6.72
C SER A 387 3.15 25.41 5.57
N ASP A 388 3.64 25.58 4.35
CA ASP A 388 2.80 25.86 3.18
C ASP A 388 2.08 24.61 2.65
N LEU A 389 2.42 23.42 3.15
CA LEU A 389 1.68 22.16 3.01
C LEU A 389 0.45 22.08 3.93
N ARG A 390 0.06 23.15 4.59
CA ARG A 390 -0.81 23.23 5.78
C ARG A 390 -2.25 22.72 5.63
N GLU A 391 -2.75 22.50 4.42
CA GLU A 391 -4.02 21.77 4.22
C GLU A 391 -3.84 20.26 4.36
N SER A 392 -2.62 19.80 4.62
CA SER A 392 -2.19 18.41 4.62
C SER A 392 -1.16 18.17 5.74
N GLY A 393 -1.48 18.53 6.99
CA GLY A 393 -0.57 18.32 8.13
C GLY A 393 -0.11 16.87 8.32
N SER A 394 -0.86 15.92 7.81
CA SER A 394 -0.49 14.51 7.74
C SER A 394 0.62 14.22 6.74
N ILE A 395 0.65 14.90 5.58
CA ILE A 395 1.73 14.73 4.59
C ILE A 395 3.08 15.08 5.24
N GLU A 396 3.12 16.15 6.04
CA GLU A 396 4.33 16.54 6.76
C GLU A 396 4.80 15.46 7.74
N GLN A 397 3.88 14.74 8.38
CA GLN A 397 4.20 13.67 9.33
C GLN A 397 4.63 12.38 8.63
N ASP A 398 3.91 11.95 7.59
CA ASP A 398 4.06 10.67 6.92
C ASP A 398 5.25 10.64 5.96
N ALA A 399 5.56 11.77 5.29
CA ALA A 399 6.66 11.83 4.34
C ALA A 399 8.04 11.67 5.00
N ASP A 400 8.93 10.93 4.35
CA ASP A 400 10.32 10.79 4.76
C ASP A 400 11.19 11.91 4.19
N VAL A 401 10.92 12.31 2.94
CA VAL A 401 11.62 13.39 2.24
C VAL A 401 10.60 14.39 1.69
N ILE A 402 10.85 15.68 1.89
CA ILE A 402 10.03 16.76 1.32
C ILE A 402 10.95 17.71 0.58
N LEU A 403 10.72 17.84 -0.74
CA LEU A 403 11.39 18.76 -1.62
C LEU A 403 10.41 19.86 -2.02
N LEU A 404 10.79 21.11 -1.76
CA LEU A 404 10.02 22.28 -2.17
C LEU A 404 10.70 22.92 -3.38
N ILE A 405 9.92 23.23 -4.42
CA ILE A 405 10.42 23.81 -5.66
C ILE A 405 10.12 25.30 -5.65
N HIS A 406 11.16 26.11 -5.85
CA HIS A 406 11.08 27.56 -5.93
C HIS A 406 11.77 28.07 -7.18
N ARG A 407 11.15 29.06 -7.83
CA ARG A 407 11.71 29.77 -8.98
C ARG A 407 11.53 31.25 -8.76
N GLU A 408 12.66 31.96 -8.68
CA GLU A 408 12.66 33.40 -8.45
C GLU A 408 12.10 34.16 -9.69
N ASP A 409 12.46 33.71 -10.89
CA ASP A 409 12.04 34.31 -12.19
C ASP A 409 10.52 34.23 -12.41
N TYR A 410 9.80 33.39 -11.72
CA TYR A 410 8.34 33.34 -11.76
C TYR A 410 7.71 34.58 -11.12
N TYR A 411 8.35 35.12 -10.08
CA TYR A 411 7.88 36.29 -9.35
C TYR A 411 8.54 37.58 -9.84
N GLU A 412 9.82 37.49 -10.23
CA GLU A 412 10.66 38.62 -10.68
C GLU A 412 11.22 38.29 -12.07
N LYS A 413 10.54 38.81 -13.11
CA LYS A 413 10.91 38.51 -14.51
C LYS A 413 12.31 38.94 -14.90
N GLU A 414 12.89 39.93 -14.19
CA GLU A 414 14.23 40.45 -14.42
C GLU A 414 15.27 39.88 -13.43
N SER A 415 14.95 38.74 -12.76
CA SER A 415 15.89 38.09 -11.88
C SER A 415 17.15 37.68 -12.61
N ALA A 416 18.28 37.90 -11.96
CA ALA A 416 19.60 37.42 -12.43
C ALA A 416 19.69 35.90 -12.50
N ARG A 417 18.76 35.19 -11.83
CA ARG A 417 18.63 33.72 -11.77
C ARG A 417 17.54 33.21 -12.72
N ALA A 418 17.24 33.92 -13.77
CA ALA A 418 16.20 33.48 -14.72
C ALA A 418 16.59 32.13 -15.34
N GLY A 419 15.64 31.18 -15.33
CA GLY A 419 15.84 29.81 -15.80
C GLY A 419 16.40 28.84 -14.77
N GLU A 420 16.67 29.29 -13.54
CA GLU A 420 17.06 28.44 -12.42
C GLU A 420 15.86 28.06 -11.54
N ALA A 421 15.97 26.90 -10.90
CA ALA A 421 15.01 26.45 -9.89
C ALA A 421 15.77 25.94 -8.66
N ASP A 422 15.32 26.36 -7.48
CA ASP A 422 15.83 25.85 -6.22
C ASP A 422 15.05 24.62 -5.81
N LEU A 423 15.76 23.54 -5.47
CA LEU A 423 15.22 22.35 -4.82
C LEU A 423 15.57 22.43 -3.33
N ILE A 424 14.59 22.83 -2.53
CA ILE A 424 14.76 23.02 -1.07
C ILE A 424 14.40 21.72 -0.38
N VAL A 425 15.38 21.08 0.26
CA VAL A 425 15.16 19.89 1.10
C VAL A 425 14.59 20.34 2.44
N ALA A 426 13.27 20.36 2.56
CA ALA A 426 12.59 20.82 3.77
C ALA A 426 12.52 19.75 4.87
N LYS A 427 12.56 18.47 4.47
CA LYS A 427 12.59 17.31 5.38
C LYS A 427 13.41 16.20 4.73
N HIS A 428 14.25 15.55 5.53
CA HIS A 428 14.96 14.32 5.18
C HIS A 428 15.16 13.49 6.46
N ARG A 429 14.68 12.23 6.45
CA ARG A 429 14.79 11.27 7.55
C ARG A 429 15.77 10.18 7.19
#